data_78f0826e8c92d792916e09f65b8ace82
#
_entry.id   78f0826e8c92d792916e09f65b8ace82
#
_cell.length_a   1.000
_cell.length_b   1.000
_cell.length_c   1.000
_cell.angle_alpha   90.00
_cell.angle_beta   90.00
_cell.angle_gamma   90.00
#
_symmetry.space_group_name_H-M   'P 1'
#
loop_
_entity.id
_entity.type
_entity.pdbx_description
1 polymer ?
#
loop_
_entity_poly.entity_id
_entity_poly.type
_entity_poly.pdbx_seq_one_letter_code
_entity_poly.pdbx_strand_id
1 'polypeptide(L)'
;MLKRLSLLLLLFPFLVSLIAGSPAAAQVSENPPQVQVVLFYSPTCPHCHQVITEFLIPLQETYGDQLSILGIDTSEQAGQTLYSLAVEHYQIPDNRIGVPTLIVGNTILVGSAEIPDQFPGILEKGLLAGGIGWPDIPNLTLIVPDLPPSADPAAGTQTESAAESVAATLAAEPTAAVQSLEEASQEISETAPAEADEPTADPVGFTLAWIVMIGMVAALIYALRQIVFAWPLLSSGSYENQMSWLVPLLALIGVGVASYLAYVEMTHVEAICGPVGECNIVQSSSYAVLFSVPIAVWGLIDYLAILGLWAGQRFLSGKTASWSALGLILLAVFGTLFSIYLTSLELFAIKAICLWCLSSAVITTLILILATKNIPDKALPVELAAQTNT
;
A
#
# COMPACT_ATOMS: atom_id res chain seq x y z
N MET A 1 55.15 56.07 -50.38
CA MET A 1 54.97 55.06 -49.30
C MET A 1 53.95 55.49 -48.23
N LEU A 2 53.76 56.78 -47.97
CA LEU A 2 52.84 57.27 -46.93
C LEU A 2 51.34 56.99 -47.20
N LYS A 3 50.85 56.94 -48.44
CA LYS A 3 49.44 56.70 -48.79
C LYS A 3 48.98 55.26 -48.50
N ARG A 4 49.87 54.28 -48.50
CA ARG A 4 49.50 52.89 -48.17
C ARG A 4 49.42 52.60 -46.65
N LEU A 5 50.20 53.41 -45.87
CA LEU A 5 50.13 53.27 -44.39
C LEU A 5 48.86 53.89 -43.82
N SER A 6 48.32 54.96 -44.44
CA SER A 6 47.08 55.61 -44.03
C SER A 6 45.87 54.73 -44.28
N LEU A 7 45.86 53.87 -45.32
CA LEU A 7 44.76 52.94 -45.62
C LEU A 7 44.72 51.72 -44.65
N LEU A 8 45.88 51.28 -44.20
CA LEU A 8 46.01 50.19 -43.20
C LEU A 8 45.58 50.67 -41.82
N LEU A 9 45.80 51.93 -41.44
CA LEU A 9 45.36 52.52 -40.18
C LEU A 9 43.83 52.73 -40.08
N LEU A 10 43.12 52.89 -41.21
CA LEU A 10 41.65 53.03 -41.26
C LEU A 10 40.92 51.66 -41.27
N LEU A 11 41.56 50.57 -41.71
CA LEU A 11 40.99 49.23 -41.72
C LEU A 11 41.14 48.50 -40.36
N PHE A 12 42.10 48.94 -39.55
CA PHE A 12 42.35 48.28 -38.23
C PHE A 12 41.17 48.39 -37.25
N PRO A 13 40.48 49.54 -37.04
CA PRO A 13 39.33 49.64 -36.19
C PRO A 13 38.13 48.85 -36.71
N PHE A 14 38.03 48.66 -38.05
CA PHE A 14 36.93 47.89 -38.65
C PHE A 14 37.12 46.37 -38.45
N LEU A 15 38.37 45.90 -38.46
CA LEU A 15 38.67 44.48 -38.21
C LEU A 15 38.54 44.10 -36.74
N VAL A 16 38.83 45.03 -35.80
CA VAL A 16 38.64 44.81 -34.33
C VAL A 16 37.18 44.83 -33.99
N SER A 17 36.28 45.52 -34.68
CA SER A 17 34.83 45.50 -34.49
C SER A 17 34.16 44.18 -34.90
N LEU A 18 34.77 43.39 -35.79
CA LEU A 18 34.26 42.08 -36.23
C LEU A 18 34.62 40.95 -35.25
N ILE A 19 35.59 41.15 -34.34
CA ILE A 19 36.04 40.13 -33.36
C ILE A 19 35.36 40.34 -31.98
N ALA A 20 34.76 41.52 -31.75
CA ALA A 20 33.88 41.73 -30.63
C ALA A 20 32.56 41.01 -30.91
N GLY A 21 32.58 39.68 -30.84
CA GLY A 21 31.35 38.88 -30.68
C GLY A 21 30.63 39.45 -29.47
N SER A 22 29.42 39.92 -29.68
CA SER A 22 28.50 40.27 -28.57
C SER A 22 28.54 39.13 -27.56
N PRO A 23 28.81 39.37 -26.28
CA PRO A 23 28.50 38.36 -25.29
C PRO A 23 27.02 38.06 -25.49
N ALA A 24 26.68 36.82 -25.85
CA ALA A 24 25.33 36.34 -25.70
C ALA A 24 25.01 36.60 -24.24
N ALA A 25 24.22 37.64 -23.97
CA ALA A 25 23.64 37.84 -22.68
C ALA A 25 22.83 36.56 -22.46
N ALA A 26 23.35 35.65 -21.65
CA ALA A 26 22.53 34.62 -21.04
C ALA A 26 21.40 35.40 -20.38
N GLN A 27 20.21 35.29 -20.93
CA GLN A 27 19.01 35.79 -20.26
C GLN A 27 18.97 35.02 -18.94
N VAL A 28 19.41 35.67 -17.88
CA VAL A 28 19.11 35.23 -16.53
C VAL A 28 17.60 35.29 -16.46
N SER A 29 16.95 34.12 -16.41
CA SER A 29 15.54 34.01 -16.13
C SER A 29 15.30 34.77 -14.83
N GLU A 30 14.47 35.82 -14.86
CA GLU A 30 14.17 36.62 -13.67
C GLU A 30 13.45 35.84 -12.61
N ASN A 31 12.94 34.64 -12.95
CA ASN A 31 12.30 33.72 -12.02
C ASN A 31 13.32 32.77 -11.39
N PRO A 32 13.27 32.55 -10.07
CA PRO A 32 14.08 31.52 -9.42
C PRO A 32 13.83 30.14 -10.07
N PRO A 33 14.84 29.26 -10.08
CA PRO A 33 14.65 27.91 -10.60
C PRO A 33 13.49 27.23 -9.86
N GLN A 34 12.59 26.64 -10.61
CA GLN A 34 11.38 26.00 -10.10
C GLN A 34 11.26 24.57 -10.63
N VAL A 35 10.85 23.64 -9.80
CA VAL A 35 10.50 22.27 -10.19
C VAL A 35 8.99 22.13 -10.16
N GLN A 36 8.42 21.75 -11.30
CA GLN A 36 6.99 21.62 -11.52
C GLN A 36 6.64 20.16 -11.71
N VAL A 37 5.66 19.66 -10.94
CA VAL A 37 5.30 18.24 -10.90
C VAL A 37 3.79 18.05 -10.92
N VAL A 38 3.34 16.91 -11.45
CA VAL A 38 1.95 16.50 -11.44
C VAL A 38 1.81 15.30 -10.53
N LEU A 39 0.89 15.39 -9.57
CA LEU A 39 0.51 14.32 -8.66
C LEU A 39 -0.87 13.80 -9.04
N PHE A 40 -0.97 12.55 -9.45
CA PHE A 40 -2.23 11.83 -9.55
C PHE A 40 -2.56 11.18 -8.21
N TYR A 41 -3.72 11.49 -7.67
CA TYR A 41 -4.16 10.99 -6.37
C TYR A 41 -5.66 10.63 -6.37
N SER A 42 -6.13 9.99 -5.32
CA SER A 42 -7.56 9.84 -5.02
C SER A 42 -7.81 10.27 -3.56
N PRO A 43 -8.88 11.03 -3.28
CA PRO A 43 -9.23 11.45 -1.91
C PRO A 43 -9.44 10.29 -0.94
N THR A 44 -9.88 9.14 -1.45
CA THR A 44 -10.14 7.93 -0.64
C THR A 44 -8.92 7.02 -0.47
N CYS A 45 -7.78 7.37 -1.08
CA CYS A 45 -6.57 6.54 -1.06
C CYS A 45 -5.69 6.83 0.18
N PRO A 46 -5.53 5.92 1.14
CA PRO A 46 -4.72 6.14 2.35
C PRO A 46 -3.24 6.45 2.05
N HIS A 47 -2.67 5.82 1.04
CA HIS A 47 -1.28 6.08 0.62
C HIS A 47 -1.12 7.49 0.02
N CYS A 48 -2.15 7.99 -0.66
CA CYS A 48 -2.16 9.36 -1.18
C CYS A 48 -2.19 10.35 -0.02
N HIS A 49 -3.07 10.11 0.96
CA HIS A 49 -3.15 10.92 2.17
C HIS A 49 -1.78 11.00 2.87
N GLN A 50 -1.15 9.85 3.11
CA GLN A 50 0.17 9.78 3.74
C GLN A 50 1.22 10.59 2.96
N VAL A 51 1.34 10.40 1.64
CA VAL A 51 2.32 11.10 0.81
C VAL A 51 2.06 12.60 0.79
N ILE A 52 0.81 13.03 0.69
CA ILE A 52 0.46 14.45 0.63
C ILE A 52 0.73 15.12 1.98
N THR A 53 0.17 14.59 3.08
CA THR A 53 0.21 15.26 4.38
C THR A 53 1.53 15.12 5.10
N GLU A 54 2.15 13.94 5.06
CA GLU A 54 3.39 13.68 5.81
C GLU A 54 4.66 14.05 5.05
N PHE A 55 4.58 14.16 3.71
CA PHE A 55 5.77 14.36 2.90
C PHE A 55 5.70 15.57 1.97
N LEU A 56 4.70 15.67 1.06
CA LEU A 56 4.70 16.70 0.02
C LEU A 56 4.39 18.11 0.57
N ILE A 57 3.45 18.26 1.52
CA ILE A 57 3.15 19.54 2.16
C ILE A 57 4.35 20.09 2.93
N PRO A 58 5.01 19.36 3.84
CA PRO A 58 6.22 19.82 4.50
C PRO A 58 7.36 20.14 3.52
N LEU A 59 7.45 19.39 2.41
CA LEU A 59 8.44 19.66 1.38
C LEU A 59 8.15 20.97 0.65
N GLN A 60 6.89 21.22 0.28
CA GLN A 60 6.45 22.46 -0.35
C GLN A 60 6.64 23.67 0.58
N GLU A 61 6.35 23.53 1.88
CA GLU A 61 6.65 24.57 2.87
C GLU A 61 8.15 24.92 2.93
N THR A 62 9.01 23.89 2.79
CA THR A 62 10.47 24.05 2.85
C THR A 62 11.02 24.76 1.61
N TYR A 63 10.54 24.42 0.42
CA TYR A 63 11.03 24.94 -0.87
C TYR A 63 10.21 26.14 -1.39
N GLY A 64 9.00 26.37 -0.86
CA GLY A 64 8.16 27.49 -1.25
C GLY A 64 7.92 27.57 -2.76
N ASP A 65 8.13 28.75 -3.34
CA ASP A 65 7.93 29.01 -4.77
C ASP A 65 8.86 28.23 -5.71
N GLN A 66 9.87 27.51 -5.17
CA GLN A 66 10.75 26.67 -5.96
C GLN A 66 10.14 25.31 -6.32
N LEU A 67 9.05 24.91 -5.64
CA LEU A 67 8.33 23.66 -5.89
C LEU A 67 6.85 23.95 -6.16
N SER A 68 6.38 23.55 -7.35
CA SER A 68 4.98 23.66 -7.74
C SER A 68 4.40 22.28 -7.97
N ILE A 69 3.41 21.90 -7.19
CA ILE A 69 2.75 20.59 -7.25
C ILE A 69 1.30 20.79 -7.71
N LEU A 70 0.95 20.16 -8.81
CA LEU A 70 -0.39 20.13 -9.35
C LEU A 70 -1.06 18.79 -9.00
N GLY A 71 -2.10 18.82 -8.19
CA GLY A 71 -2.90 17.65 -7.85
C GLY A 71 -3.97 17.37 -8.89
N ILE A 72 -4.08 16.12 -9.34
CA ILE A 72 -5.14 15.63 -10.25
C ILE A 72 -5.89 14.50 -9.56
N ASP A 73 -7.17 14.75 -9.27
CA ASP A 73 -8.03 13.73 -8.67
C ASP A 73 -8.46 12.69 -9.71
N THR A 74 -8.03 11.44 -9.53
CA THR A 74 -8.38 10.32 -10.41
C THR A 74 -9.74 9.69 -10.10
N SER A 75 -10.44 10.11 -9.07
CA SER A 75 -11.83 9.72 -8.83
C SER A 75 -12.79 10.45 -9.77
N GLU A 76 -12.39 11.63 -10.25
CA GLU A 76 -13.10 12.41 -11.25
C GLU A 76 -12.82 11.90 -12.67
N GLN A 77 -13.83 11.91 -13.54
CA GLN A 77 -13.70 11.36 -14.90
C GLN A 77 -12.60 12.06 -15.73
N ALA A 78 -12.45 13.37 -15.59
CA ALA A 78 -11.44 14.14 -16.29
C ALA A 78 -10.02 13.76 -15.81
N GLY A 79 -9.82 13.64 -14.50
CA GLY A 79 -8.54 13.21 -13.91
C GLY A 79 -8.19 11.77 -14.24
N GLN A 80 -9.17 10.85 -14.23
CA GLN A 80 -8.99 9.48 -14.65
C GLN A 80 -8.56 9.38 -16.12
N THR A 81 -9.19 10.19 -17.00
CA THR A 81 -8.83 10.24 -18.43
C THR A 81 -7.41 10.74 -18.61
N LEU A 82 -7.03 11.83 -17.90
CA LEU A 82 -5.68 12.37 -17.96
C LEU A 82 -4.63 11.38 -17.45
N TYR A 83 -4.94 10.66 -16.36
CA TYR A 83 -4.06 9.61 -15.84
C TYR A 83 -3.87 8.48 -16.85
N SER A 84 -4.94 8.04 -17.52
CA SER A 84 -4.84 7.02 -18.57
C SER A 84 -3.97 7.46 -19.74
N LEU A 85 -4.06 8.73 -20.16
CA LEU A 85 -3.19 9.31 -21.19
C LEU A 85 -1.72 9.39 -20.72
N ALA A 86 -1.50 9.72 -19.46
CA ALA A 86 -0.15 9.73 -18.88
C ALA A 86 0.43 8.30 -18.84
N VAL A 87 -0.36 7.30 -18.44
CA VAL A 87 0.05 5.89 -18.42
C VAL A 87 0.47 5.42 -19.81
N GLU A 88 -0.29 5.75 -20.86
CA GLU A 88 0.04 5.41 -22.24
C GLU A 88 1.27 6.16 -22.75
N HIS A 89 1.33 7.48 -22.52
CA HIS A 89 2.43 8.33 -23.00
C HIS A 89 3.77 7.93 -22.38
N TYR A 90 3.82 7.73 -21.08
CA TYR A 90 5.04 7.32 -20.35
C TYR A 90 5.27 5.82 -20.34
N GLN A 91 4.39 5.03 -20.96
CA GLN A 91 4.47 3.56 -21.04
C GLN A 91 4.63 2.93 -19.64
N ILE A 92 3.81 3.40 -18.67
CA ILE A 92 3.85 2.89 -17.31
C ILE A 92 3.42 1.42 -17.32
N PRO A 93 4.25 0.48 -16.82
CA PRO A 93 3.90 -0.94 -16.81
C PRO A 93 2.67 -1.22 -15.95
N ASP A 94 1.85 -2.21 -16.33
CA ASP A 94 0.59 -2.55 -15.63
C ASP A 94 0.78 -2.81 -14.13
N ASN A 95 1.91 -3.36 -13.72
CA ASN A 95 2.26 -3.61 -12.32
C ASN A 95 2.69 -2.37 -11.55
N ARG A 96 2.73 -1.20 -12.19
CA ARG A 96 3.03 0.11 -11.59
C ARG A 96 1.89 1.12 -11.76
N ILE A 97 0.77 0.73 -12.35
CA ILE A 97 -0.41 1.59 -12.47
C ILE A 97 -1.09 1.67 -11.11
N GLY A 98 -1.22 2.88 -10.56
CA GLY A 98 -1.86 3.11 -9.25
C GLY A 98 -1.62 4.54 -8.75
N VAL A 99 -2.26 4.89 -7.66
CA VAL A 99 -2.09 6.19 -6.98
C VAL A 99 -1.56 5.99 -5.56
N PRO A 100 -0.74 6.92 -5.05
CA PRO A 100 -0.26 8.15 -5.66
C PRO A 100 0.78 7.91 -6.76
N THR A 101 0.67 8.64 -7.88
CA THR A 101 1.71 8.69 -8.93
C THR A 101 2.18 10.13 -9.10
N LEU A 102 3.48 10.37 -8.89
CA LEU A 102 4.11 11.67 -9.08
C LEU A 102 4.96 11.65 -10.36
N ILE A 103 4.70 12.60 -11.28
CA ILE A 103 5.45 12.75 -12.51
C ILE A 103 6.25 14.06 -12.47
N VAL A 104 7.56 13.98 -12.67
CA VAL A 104 8.49 15.10 -12.70
C VAL A 104 9.38 15.00 -13.93
N GLY A 105 9.21 15.91 -14.90
CA GLY A 105 9.82 15.78 -16.22
C GLY A 105 9.49 14.42 -16.85
N ASN A 106 10.50 13.56 -17.07
CA ASN A 106 10.34 12.21 -17.61
C ASN A 106 10.42 11.10 -16.54
N THR A 107 10.43 11.47 -15.27
CA THR A 107 10.54 10.49 -14.16
C THR A 107 9.17 10.24 -13.55
N ILE A 108 8.80 8.98 -13.39
CA ILE A 108 7.54 8.54 -12.80
C ILE A 108 7.86 7.83 -11.48
N LEU A 109 7.28 8.31 -10.39
CA LEU A 109 7.38 7.74 -9.06
C LEU A 109 6.00 7.27 -8.61
N VAL A 110 5.89 6.03 -8.13
CA VAL A 110 4.61 5.43 -7.76
C VAL A 110 4.63 4.90 -6.33
N GLY A 111 3.61 5.28 -5.57
CA GLY A 111 3.39 4.75 -4.23
C GLY A 111 4.06 5.55 -3.11
N SER A 112 3.67 5.20 -1.88
CA SER A 112 4.08 5.91 -0.66
C SER A 112 5.52 5.64 -0.22
N ALA A 113 6.19 4.67 -0.80
CA ALA A 113 7.60 4.39 -0.52
C ALA A 113 8.54 5.09 -1.52
N GLU A 114 8.27 4.99 -2.82
CA GLU A 114 9.15 5.47 -3.88
C GLU A 114 9.20 7.00 -3.95
N ILE A 115 8.04 7.66 -3.75
CA ILE A 115 7.96 9.13 -3.81
C ILE A 115 8.83 9.77 -2.72
N PRO A 116 8.70 9.44 -1.42
CA PRO A 116 9.56 10.03 -0.39
C PRO A 116 11.05 9.67 -0.52
N ASP A 117 11.37 8.48 -1.03
CA ASP A 117 12.75 8.02 -1.16
C ASP A 117 13.51 8.73 -2.29
N GLN A 118 12.87 8.95 -3.45
CA GLN A 118 13.55 9.40 -4.66
C GLN A 118 13.31 10.87 -5.00
N PHE A 119 12.13 11.41 -4.71
CA PHE A 119 11.76 12.74 -5.12
C PHE A 119 12.66 13.86 -4.56
N PRO A 120 13.14 13.86 -3.29
CA PRO A 120 14.04 14.90 -2.79
C PRO A 120 15.30 15.05 -3.61
N GLY A 121 15.93 13.94 -3.99
CA GLY A 121 17.15 13.96 -4.81
C GLY A 121 16.92 14.44 -6.24
N ILE A 122 15.71 14.24 -6.80
CA ILE A 122 15.31 14.75 -8.12
C ILE A 122 15.05 16.25 -8.03
N LEU A 123 14.36 16.70 -6.99
CA LEU A 123 14.05 18.10 -6.73
C LEU A 123 15.35 18.93 -6.60
N GLU A 124 16.29 18.51 -5.76
CA GLU A 124 17.56 19.20 -5.58
C GLU A 124 18.37 19.29 -6.88
N LYS A 125 18.47 18.18 -7.63
CA LYS A 125 19.14 18.15 -8.92
C LYS A 125 18.45 19.06 -9.95
N GLY A 126 17.13 19.06 -9.97
CA GLY A 126 16.33 19.90 -10.84
C GLY A 126 16.55 21.39 -10.57
N LEU A 127 16.56 21.80 -9.31
CA LEU A 127 16.83 23.18 -8.91
C LEU A 127 18.26 23.61 -9.29
N LEU A 128 19.24 22.73 -9.09
CA LEU A 128 20.65 23.00 -9.50
C LEU A 128 20.79 23.08 -11.01
N ALA A 129 19.95 22.41 -11.78
CA ALA A 129 19.97 22.44 -13.25
C ALA A 129 19.24 23.67 -13.86
N GLY A 130 18.59 24.49 -13.02
CA GLY A 130 17.86 25.68 -13.48
C GLY A 130 16.35 25.53 -13.52
N GLY A 131 15.84 24.44 -12.98
CA GLY A 131 14.40 24.09 -12.89
C GLY A 131 14.03 22.88 -13.75
N ILE A 132 12.83 22.35 -13.49
CA ILE A 132 12.14 21.32 -14.30
C ILE A 132 10.74 21.85 -14.58
N GLY A 133 10.36 21.97 -15.85
CA GLY A 133 9.03 22.39 -16.26
C GLY A 133 7.98 21.30 -16.06
N TRP A 134 6.72 21.63 -16.38
CA TRP A 134 5.61 20.69 -16.32
C TRP A 134 5.91 19.45 -17.15
N PRO A 135 5.54 18.26 -16.66
CA PRO A 135 5.68 17.02 -17.42
C PRO A 135 4.83 17.06 -18.70
N ASP A 136 5.33 16.43 -19.77
CA ASP A 136 4.67 16.38 -21.08
C ASP A 136 3.53 15.35 -21.07
N ILE A 137 2.42 15.70 -20.41
CA ILE A 137 1.21 14.88 -20.35
C ILE A 137 0.25 15.33 -21.44
N PRO A 138 -0.17 14.46 -22.36
CA PRO A 138 -1.13 14.81 -23.41
C PRO A 138 -2.41 15.41 -22.83
N ASN A 139 -2.86 16.54 -23.41
CA ASN A 139 -4.07 17.27 -23.00
C ASN A 139 -4.01 17.91 -21.58
N LEU A 140 -2.88 17.97 -20.93
CA LEU A 140 -2.76 18.62 -19.61
C LEU A 140 -3.26 20.07 -19.66
N THR A 141 -2.87 20.86 -20.65
CA THR A 141 -3.28 22.27 -20.85
C THR A 141 -4.77 22.43 -21.21
N LEU A 142 -5.43 21.39 -21.71
CA LEU A 142 -6.88 21.43 -22.00
C LEU A 142 -7.71 21.24 -20.72
N ILE A 143 -7.20 20.45 -19.79
CA ILE A 143 -7.84 20.16 -18.50
C ILE A 143 -7.50 21.24 -17.46
N VAL A 144 -6.30 21.82 -17.60
CA VAL A 144 -5.78 22.89 -16.73
C VAL A 144 -5.49 24.14 -17.57
N PRO A 145 -6.53 24.94 -17.91
CA PRO A 145 -6.34 26.13 -18.76
C PRO A 145 -5.42 27.19 -18.17
N ASP A 146 -5.42 27.29 -16.83
CA ASP A 146 -4.64 28.27 -16.08
C ASP A 146 -3.32 27.71 -15.54
N LEU A 147 -2.71 26.74 -16.25
CA LEU A 147 -1.45 26.14 -15.85
C LEU A 147 -0.36 27.22 -15.69
N PRO A 148 0.30 27.32 -14.53
CA PRO A 148 1.40 28.27 -14.33
C PRO A 148 2.48 28.12 -15.42
N PRO A 149 3.18 29.21 -15.81
CA PRO A 149 4.17 29.17 -16.87
C PRO A 149 5.25 28.11 -16.57
N SER A 150 5.64 27.36 -17.61
CA SER A 150 6.69 26.35 -17.47
C SER A 150 8.03 26.97 -17.11
N ALA A 151 8.74 26.35 -16.17
CA ALA A 151 10.10 26.74 -15.79
C ALA A 151 11.16 26.39 -16.85
N ASP A 152 10.83 25.54 -17.83
CA ASP A 152 11.75 25.09 -18.87
C ASP A 152 11.67 26.01 -20.10
N PRO A 153 12.74 26.77 -20.45
CA PRO A 153 12.76 27.61 -21.64
C PRO A 153 12.70 26.83 -22.97
N ALA A 154 12.84 25.50 -22.96
CA ALA A 154 12.79 24.66 -24.14
C ALA A 154 11.38 24.11 -24.48
N ALA A 155 10.38 24.23 -23.61
CA ALA A 155 9.05 23.66 -23.80
C ALA A 155 8.10 24.50 -24.68
N GLY A 156 8.59 25.60 -25.26
CA GLY A 156 7.79 26.59 -25.99
C GLY A 156 7.43 26.27 -27.43
N THR A 157 7.53 25.04 -27.93
CA THR A 157 7.06 24.74 -29.31
C THR A 157 6.85 23.26 -29.56
N GLN A 158 5.73 22.75 -29.22
CA GLN A 158 5.07 21.51 -29.75
C GLN A 158 3.72 21.38 -29.05
N THR A 159 2.55 21.28 -29.63
CA THR A 159 2.08 20.52 -30.76
C THR A 159 0.60 20.77 -30.98
N GLU A 160 0.24 21.11 -32.14
CA GLU A 160 -1.14 21.14 -32.64
C GLU A 160 -1.28 19.96 -33.62
N SER A 161 -1.60 18.77 -33.12
CA SER A 161 -1.93 17.65 -34.02
C SER A 161 -2.68 16.44 -33.44
N ALA A 162 -3.25 16.47 -32.24
CA ALA A 162 -4.07 15.35 -31.75
C ALA A 162 -5.41 15.77 -31.14
N ALA A 163 -5.83 17.03 -31.33
CA ALA A 163 -6.91 17.63 -30.56
C ALA A 163 -8.35 17.24 -31.00
N GLU A 164 -8.55 16.60 -32.14
CA GLU A 164 -9.91 16.53 -32.73
C GLU A 164 -10.76 15.31 -32.28
N SER A 165 -10.15 14.27 -31.71
CA SER A 165 -10.90 13.07 -31.30
C SER A 165 -11.31 13.01 -29.83
N VAL A 166 -10.66 13.77 -28.94
CA VAL A 166 -10.86 13.71 -27.49
C VAL A 166 -11.77 14.83 -26.97
N ALA A 167 -11.87 15.93 -27.72
CA ALA A 167 -12.65 17.12 -27.35
C ALA A 167 -14.17 16.86 -27.12
N ALA A 168 -14.73 15.81 -27.67
CA ALA A 168 -16.15 15.49 -27.53
C ALA A 168 -16.51 14.80 -26.18
N THR A 169 -15.52 14.22 -25.49
CA THR A 169 -15.74 13.50 -24.21
C THR A 169 -15.41 14.38 -22.99
N LEU A 170 -14.61 15.45 -23.19
CA LEU A 170 -14.12 16.34 -22.12
C LEU A 170 -15.02 17.56 -21.85
N ALA A 171 -16.18 17.68 -22.52
CA ALA A 171 -17.07 18.86 -22.44
C ALA A 171 -17.91 18.95 -21.15
N ALA A 172 -17.69 18.11 -20.15
CA ALA A 172 -18.36 18.19 -18.85
C ALA A 172 -17.37 18.67 -17.78
N GLU A 173 -17.48 19.96 -17.41
CA GLU A 173 -16.83 20.67 -16.29
C GLU A 173 -15.39 20.20 -15.89
N PRO A 174 -14.34 20.78 -16.47
CA PRO A 174 -12.96 20.42 -16.16
C PRO A 174 -12.44 20.96 -14.82
N THR A 175 -13.23 21.76 -14.10
CA THR A 175 -12.76 22.52 -12.95
C THR A 175 -12.60 21.69 -11.66
N ALA A 176 -13.26 20.55 -11.55
CA ALA A 176 -13.24 19.73 -10.32
C ALA A 176 -12.05 18.78 -10.21
N ALA A 177 -11.41 18.42 -11.34
CA ALA A 177 -10.34 17.42 -11.34
C ALA A 177 -8.93 17.98 -11.07
N VAL A 178 -8.79 19.31 -11.03
CA VAL A 178 -7.49 19.99 -10.93
C VAL A 178 -7.48 20.88 -9.70
N GLN A 179 -6.57 20.57 -8.79
CA GLN A 179 -6.49 21.27 -7.51
C GLN A 179 -5.04 21.61 -7.15
N SER A 180 -4.85 22.71 -6.39
CA SER A 180 -3.59 22.94 -5.70
C SER A 180 -3.37 21.85 -4.63
N LEU A 181 -2.13 21.63 -4.22
CA LEU A 181 -1.85 20.65 -3.17
C LEU A 181 -2.58 20.98 -1.85
N GLU A 182 -2.79 22.27 -1.57
CA GLU A 182 -3.56 22.72 -0.41
C GLU A 182 -5.06 22.39 -0.54
N GLU A 183 -5.64 22.56 -1.74
CA GLU A 183 -7.03 22.16 -2.01
C GLU A 183 -7.19 20.65 -1.98
N ALA A 184 -6.25 19.91 -2.57
CA ALA A 184 -6.20 18.45 -2.50
C ALA A 184 -6.11 17.96 -1.04
N SER A 185 -5.33 18.64 -0.20
CA SER A 185 -5.23 18.34 1.23
C SER A 185 -6.54 18.68 1.98
N GLN A 186 -7.22 19.77 1.60
CA GLN A 186 -8.50 20.14 2.18
C GLN A 186 -9.61 19.17 1.77
N GLU A 187 -9.64 18.74 0.51
CA GLU A 187 -10.60 17.76 0.01
C GLU A 187 -10.40 16.38 0.66
N ILE A 188 -9.13 15.94 0.80
CA ILE A 188 -8.77 14.76 1.57
C ILE A 188 -9.23 14.90 3.03
N SER A 189 -9.13 16.11 3.61
CA SER A 189 -9.57 16.39 4.97
C SER A 189 -11.10 16.53 5.09
N GLU A 190 -11.80 16.94 4.03
CA GLU A 190 -13.25 17.14 4.01
C GLU A 190 -14.00 15.86 3.58
N THR A 191 -13.39 15.03 2.75
CA THR A 191 -13.92 13.71 2.33
C THR A 191 -13.49 12.60 3.32
N ALA A 192 -12.41 12.81 4.06
CA ALA A 192 -12.16 12.07 5.29
C ALA A 192 -13.32 12.42 6.24
N PRO A 193 -14.03 11.42 6.82
CA PRO A 193 -15.08 11.70 7.78
C PRO A 193 -14.53 12.69 8.80
N ALA A 194 -15.23 13.84 8.93
CA ALA A 194 -14.85 15.00 9.74
C ALA A 194 -14.22 14.55 11.07
N GLU A 195 -13.06 15.13 11.36
CA GLU A 195 -12.16 14.87 12.48
C GLU A 195 -10.99 13.92 12.12
N ALA A 196 -9.92 14.53 11.59
CA ALA A 196 -8.58 14.10 11.93
C ALA A 196 -8.21 14.62 13.34
N ASP A 197 -9.10 14.42 14.29
CA ASP A 197 -8.76 13.97 15.63
C ASP A 197 -8.20 12.56 15.46
N GLU A 198 -7.21 12.15 16.25
CA GLU A 198 -6.67 10.79 16.36
C GLU A 198 -7.63 9.76 15.80
N PRO A 199 -7.25 8.84 14.86
CA PRO A 199 -8.16 7.98 14.15
C PRO A 199 -9.27 7.59 15.11
N THR A 200 -10.50 8.13 14.89
CA THR A 200 -11.60 7.92 15.83
C THR A 200 -11.81 6.43 15.80
N ALA A 201 -11.19 5.81 16.80
CA ALA A 201 -11.19 4.38 16.95
C ALA A 201 -12.66 3.99 16.86
N ASP A 202 -13.05 3.32 15.75
CA ASP A 202 -14.40 2.80 15.62
C ASP A 202 -14.72 2.07 16.93
N PRO A 203 -15.51 2.67 17.85
CA PRO A 203 -15.65 2.16 19.22
C PRO A 203 -16.24 0.74 19.20
N VAL A 204 -16.97 0.40 18.13
CA VAL A 204 -17.55 -0.93 17.96
C VAL A 204 -16.49 -1.92 17.49
N GLY A 205 -15.68 -1.55 16.51
CA GLY A 205 -14.57 -2.38 16.01
C GLY A 205 -13.54 -2.66 17.09
N PHE A 206 -13.13 -1.62 17.83
CA PHE A 206 -12.20 -1.76 18.94
C PHE A 206 -12.75 -2.62 20.09
N THR A 207 -14.02 -2.42 20.45
CA THR A 207 -14.66 -3.26 21.48
C THR A 207 -14.70 -4.73 21.04
N LEU A 208 -15.03 -4.99 19.77
CA LEU A 208 -15.05 -6.34 19.19
C LEU A 208 -13.64 -6.96 19.20
N ALA A 209 -12.63 -6.21 18.80
CA ALA A 209 -11.23 -6.66 18.80
C ALA A 209 -10.76 -7.04 20.21
N TRP A 210 -11.10 -6.24 21.24
CA TRP A 210 -10.80 -6.58 22.63
C TRP A 210 -11.51 -7.85 23.10
N ILE A 211 -12.78 -8.05 22.76
CA ILE A 211 -13.54 -9.26 23.10
C ILE A 211 -12.86 -10.48 22.45
N VAL A 212 -12.53 -10.40 21.16
CA VAL A 212 -11.86 -11.48 20.43
C VAL A 212 -10.47 -11.75 21.02
N MET A 213 -9.68 -10.73 21.32
CA MET A 213 -8.37 -10.86 21.94
C MET A 213 -8.44 -11.61 23.29
N ILE A 214 -9.34 -11.20 24.17
CA ILE A 214 -9.54 -11.86 25.47
C ILE A 214 -9.97 -13.32 25.27
N GLY A 215 -10.87 -13.57 24.31
CA GLY A 215 -11.31 -14.92 23.94
C GLY A 215 -10.16 -15.79 23.44
N MET A 216 -9.28 -15.27 22.57
CA MET A 216 -8.09 -15.97 22.06
C MET A 216 -7.13 -16.34 23.19
N VAL A 217 -6.83 -15.38 24.10
CA VAL A 217 -5.95 -15.62 25.26
C VAL A 217 -6.53 -16.69 26.18
N ALA A 218 -7.84 -16.63 26.49
CA ALA A 218 -8.50 -17.62 27.32
C ALA A 218 -8.48 -19.02 26.67
N ALA A 219 -8.78 -19.11 25.36
CA ALA A 219 -8.72 -20.36 24.60
C ALA A 219 -7.30 -20.94 24.56
N LEU A 220 -6.28 -20.09 24.40
CA LEU A 220 -4.89 -20.52 24.42
C LEU A 220 -4.47 -21.06 25.78
N ILE A 221 -4.82 -20.37 26.88
CA ILE A 221 -4.56 -20.86 28.23
C ILE A 221 -5.24 -22.21 28.47
N TYR A 222 -6.50 -22.36 28.06
CA TYR A 222 -7.23 -23.61 28.12
C TYR A 222 -6.52 -24.73 27.34
N ALA A 223 -6.15 -24.47 26.07
CA ALA A 223 -5.47 -25.44 25.22
C ALA A 223 -4.09 -25.84 25.77
N LEU A 224 -3.28 -24.88 26.23
CA LEU A 224 -1.97 -25.14 26.81
C LEU A 224 -2.09 -25.99 28.07
N ARG A 225 -3.07 -25.70 28.94
CA ARG A 225 -3.35 -26.54 30.11
C ARG A 225 -3.62 -27.97 29.70
N GLN A 226 -4.51 -28.20 28.73
CA GLN A 226 -4.85 -29.54 28.25
C GLN A 226 -3.60 -30.26 27.68
N ILE A 227 -2.82 -29.56 26.86
CA ILE A 227 -1.61 -30.11 26.25
C ILE A 227 -0.57 -30.49 27.31
N VAL A 228 -0.32 -29.62 28.30
CA VAL A 228 0.67 -29.90 29.38
C VAL A 228 0.27 -31.12 30.19
N PHE A 229 -1.01 -31.25 30.59
CA PHE A 229 -1.49 -32.39 31.36
C PHE A 229 -1.45 -33.71 30.58
N ALA A 230 -1.73 -33.66 29.27
CA ALA A 230 -1.77 -34.82 28.41
C ALA A 230 -0.46 -35.07 27.62
N TRP A 231 0.59 -34.29 27.87
CA TRP A 231 1.87 -34.41 27.12
C TRP A 231 2.44 -35.83 27.03
N PRO A 232 2.45 -36.63 28.12
CA PRO A 232 2.94 -38.02 28.05
C PRO A 232 2.14 -38.89 27.08
N LEU A 233 0.84 -38.65 26.99
CA LEU A 233 -0.06 -39.37 26.10
C LEU A 233 0.11 -38.93 24.65
N LEU A 234 0.18 -37.62 24.42
CA LEU A 234 0.38 -37.02 23.10
C LEU A 234 1.72 -37.43 22.49
N SER A 235 2.79 -37.44 23.29
CA SER A 235 4.15 -37.77 22.85
C SER A 235 4.38 -39.27 22.62
N SER A 236 3.60 -40.16 23.23
CA SER A 236 3.69 -41.62 23.05
C SER A 236 3.23 -42.09 21.67
N GLY A 237 2.53 -41.26 20.89
CA GLY A 237 1.94 -41.64 19.61
C GLY A 237 0.79 -42.60 19.71
N SER A 238 0.18 -42.70 20.91
CA SER A 238 -0.97 -43.58 21.20
C SER A 238 -2.29 -42.81 21.31
N TYR A 239 -2.22 -41.48 21.04
CA TYR A 239 -3.39 -40.64 21.13
C TYR A 239 -4.24 -40.74 19.85
N GLU A 240 -5.41 -41.34 19.96
CA GLU A 240 -6.41 -41.42 18.91
C GLU A 240 -7.53 -40.42 19.23
N ASN A 241 -7.45 -39.25 18.60
CA ASN A 241 -8.51 -38.23 18.76
C ASN A 241 -9.44 -38.25 17.55
N GLN A 242 -10.70 -38.59 17.79
CA GLN A 242 -11.74 -38.42 16.78
C GLN A 242 -12.15 -36.94 16.73
N MET A 243 -11.41 -36.14 15.98
CA MET A 243 -11.73 -34.72 15.76
C MET A 243 -13.10 -34.55 15.08
N SER A 244 -13.81 -33.54 15.55
CA SER A 244 -15.10 -33.16 15.00
C SER A 244 -15.04 -32.78 13.52
N TRP A 245 -16.07 -33.12 12.76
CA TRP A 245 -16.26 -32.64 11.38
C TRP A 245 -16.41 -31.13 11.27
N LEU A 246 -16.57 -30.40 12.37
CA LEU A 246 -16.54 -28.95 12.39
C LEU A 246 -15.17 -28.38 12.08
N VAL A 247 -14.07 -29.11 12.34
CA VAL A 247 -12.71 -28.66 12.04
C VAL A 247 -12.51 -28.40 10.54
N PRO A 248 -12.75 -29.36 9.64
CA PRO A 248 -12.59 -29.11 8.22
C PRO A 248 -13.61 -28.09 7.67
N LEU A 249 -14.83 -28.03 8.24
CA LEU A 249 -15.80 -27.00 7.85
C LEU A 249 -15.26 -25.59 8.16
N LEU A 250 -14.78 -25.36 9.38
CA LEU A 250 -14.18 -24.08 9.78
C LEU A 250 -12.92 -23.76 8.97
N ALA A 251 -12.06 -24.76 8.73
CA ALA A 251 -10.88 -24.57 7.91
C ALA A 251 -11.22 -24.19 6.45
N LEU A 252 -12.28 -24.77 5.87
CA LEU A 252 -12.74 -24.38 4.52
C LEU A 252 -13.27 -22.94 4.49
N ILE A 253 -14.00 -22.51 5.54
CA ILE A 253 -14.42 -21.11 5.67
C ILE A 253 -13.17 -20.22 5.79
N GLY A 254 -12.18 -20.62 6.59
CA GLY A 254 -10.89 -19.91 6.71
C GLY A 254 -10.13 -19.81 5.39
N VAL A 255 -10.11 -20.89 4.59
CA VAL A 255 -9.55 -20.84 3.22
C VAL A 255 -10.26 -19.79 2.37
N GLY A 256 -11.60 -19.69 2.44
CA GLY A 256 -12.36 -18.69 1.72
C GLY A 256 -11.97 -17.26 2.13
N VAL A 257 -11.92 -17.00 3.44
CA VAL A 257 -11.50 -15.69 3.99
C VAL A 257 -10.07 -15.33 3.58
N ALA A 258 -9.12 -16.25 3.79
CA ALA A 258 -7.72 -16.02 3.45
C ALA A 258 -7.49 -15.86 1.94
N SER A 259 -8.22 -16.61 1.10
CA SER A 259 -8.15 -16.46 -0.36
C SER A 259 -8.67 -15.11 -0.84
N TYR A 260 -9.78 -14.64 -0.24
CA TYR A 260 -10.32 -13.31 -0.54
C TYR A 260 -9.32 -12.20 -0.17
N LEU A 261 -8.76 -12.25 1.04
CA LEU A 261 -7.76 -11.28 1.48
C LEU A 261 -6.49 -11.34 0.61
N ALA A 262 -6.00 -12.53 0.29
CA ALA A 262 -4.84 -12.69 -0.59
C ALA A 262 -5.11 -12.12 -1.99
N TYR A 263 -6.31 -12.31 -2.53
CA TYR A 263 -6.73 -11.71 -3.79
C TYR A 263 -6.69 -10.18 -3.73
N VAL A 264 -7.30 -9.58 -2.70
CA VAL A 264 -7.33 -8.12 -2.49
C VAL A 264 -5.92 -7.54 -2.37
N GLU A 265 -5.06 -8.16 -1.53
CA GLU A 265 -3.68 -7.71 -1.34
C GLU A 265 -2.81 -7.85 -2.61
N MET A 266 -3.00 -8.92 -3.39
CA MET A 266 -2.21 -9.15 -4.60
C MET A 266 -2.66 -8.32 -5.81
N THR A 267 -3.95 -7.96 -5.87
CA THR A 267 -4.51 -7.19 -6.98
C THR A 267 -4.64 -5.70 -6.67
N HIS A 268 -4.31 -5.30 -5.43
CA HIS A 268 -4.46 -3.90 -4.94
C HIS A 268 -5.87 -3.33 -5.13
N VAL A 269 -6.90 -4.20 -5.10
CA VAL A 269 -8.31 -3.81 -5.15
C VAL A 269 -8.77 -3.50 -3.73
N GLU A 270 -9.66 -2.53 -3.57
CA GLU A 270 -10.23 -2.22 -2.26
C GLU A 270 -11.04 -3.40 -1.69
N ALA A 271 -10.78 -3.74 -0.43
CA ALA A 271 -11.55 -4.75 0.26
C ALA A 271 -12.96 -4.24 0.53
N ILE A 272 -13.97 -5.09 0.29
CA ILE A 272 -15.33 -4.81 0.75
C ILE A 272 -15.36 -4.98 2.27
N CYS A 273 -15.26 -3.85 2.98
CA CYS A 273 -15.38 -3.80 4.43
C CYS A 273 -16.87 -3.62 4.81
N GLY A 274 -17.25 -4.13 5.97
CA GLY A 274 -18.60 -3.92 6.50
C GLY A 274 -18.77 -2.47 7.03
N PRO A 275 -19.91 -2.16 7.65
CA PRO A 275 -20.17 -0.83 8.23
C PRO A 275 -19.31 -0.52 9.47
N VAL A 276 -18.42 -1.43 9.85
CA VAL A 276 -17.55 -1.38 11.02
C VAL A 276 -16.17 -1.87 10.60
N GLY A 277 -15.12 -1.13 10.99
CA GLY A 277 -13.72 -1.47 10.70
C GLY A 277 -13.19 -0.89 9.39
N GLU A 278 -11.88 -0.72 9.34
CA GLU A 278 -11.12 -0.08 8.26
C GLU A 278 -10.12 -1.07 7.66
N CYS A 279 -10.65 -2.12 7.01
CA CYS A 279 -9.83 -3.23 6.48
C CYS A 279 -8.73 -2.74 5.52
N ASN A 280 -9.01 -1.72 4.70
CA ASN A 280 -8.05 -1.22 3.71
C ASN A 280 -6.82 -0.60 4.39
N ILE A 281 -6.99 0.12 5.51
CA ILE A 281 -5.88 0.68 6.30
C ILE A 281 -5.00 -0.45 6.84
N VAL A 282 -5.60 -1.52 7.36
CA VAL A 282 -4.85 -2.66 7.90
C VAL A 282 -4.07 -3.38 6.80
N GLN A 283 -4.70 -3.60 5.63
CA GLN A 283 -4.07 -4.33 4.52
C GLN A 283 -3.01 -3.50 3.79
N SER A 284 -3.12 -2.18 3.78
CA SER A 284 -2.12 -1.30 3.20
C SER A 284 -0.96 -0.98 4.15
N SER A 285 -1.04 -1.42 5.41
CA SER A 285 0.01 -1.17 6.39
C SER A 285 1.29 -1.95 6.07
N SER A 286 2.44 -1.41 6.49
CA SER A 286 3.73 -2.11 6.38
C SER A 286 3.78 -3.45 7.12
N TYR A 287 2.83 -3.68 8.03
CA TYR A 287 2.67 -4.94 8.78
C TYR A 287 1.88 -6.00 8.03
N ALA A 288 1.24 -5.69 6.90
CA ALA A 288 0.48 -6.66 6.10
C ALA A 288 1.36 -7.62 5.30
N VAL A 289 2.66 -7.35 5.20
CA VAL A 289 3.62 -8.14 4.42
C VAL A 289 4.69 -8.75 5.33
N LEU A 290 4.90 -10.06 5.23
CA LEU A 290 5.93 -10.80 5.95
C LEU A 290 6.84 -11.53 4.95
N PHE A 291 8.16 -11.22 4.97
CA PHE A 291 9.14 -11.75 4.00
C PHE A 291 8.76 -11.47 2.53
N SER A 292 8.24 -10.26 2.24
CA SER A 292 7.76 -9.87 0.90
C SER A 292 6.55 -10.69 0.39
N VAL A 293 5.86 -11.41 1.27
CA VAL A 293 4.64 -12.17 0.95
C VAL A 293 3.49 -11.65 1.81
N PRO A 294 2.32 -11.38 1.22
CA PRO A 294 1.13 -10.99 1.97
C PRO A 294 0.80 -11.95 3.11
N ILE A 295 0.43 -11.43 4.27
CA ILE A 295 0.09 -12.26 5.45
C ILE A 295 -1.09 -13.18 5.16
N ALA A 296 -2.04 -12.76 4.34
CA ALA A 296 -3.18 -13.57 3.93
C ALA A 296 -2.76 -14.88 3.23
N VAL A 297 -1.65 -14.88 2.48
CA VAL A 297 -1.09 -16.09 1.84
C VAL A 297 -0.59 -17.09 2.91
N TRP A 298 0.05 -16.60 3.97
CA TRP A 298 0.48 -17.45 5.09
C TRP A 298 -0.72 -18.05 5.82
N GLY A 299 -1.80 -17.28 6.02
CA GLY A 299 -3.06 -17.79 6.56
C GLY A 299 -3.69 -18.86 5.67
N LEU A 300 -3.66 -18.68 4.35
CA LEU A 300 -4.15 -19.69 3.41
C LEU A 300 -3.37 -21.01 3.52
N ILE A 301 -2.04 -20.93 3.60
CA ILE A 301 -1.18 -22.11 3.79
C ILE A 301 -1.50 -22.79 5.12
N ASP A 302 -1.71 -22.06 6.20
CA ASP A 302 -2.07 -22.57 7.52
C ASP A 302 -3.38 -23.38 7.46
N TYR A 303 -4.45 -22.83 6.89
CA TYR A 303 -5.72 -23.52 6.76
C TYR A 303 -5.65 -24.76 5.87
N LEU A 304 -4.89 -24.73 4.77
CA LEU A 304 -4.67 -25.89 3.92
C LEU A 304 -3.88 -26.98 4.66
N ALA A 305 -2.90 -26.61 5.47
CA ALA A 305 -2.14 -27.55 6.30
C ALA A 305 -3.04 -28.16 7.38
N ILE A 306 -3.92 -27.38 8.01
CA ILE A 306 -4.92 -27.89 8.97
C ILE A 306 -5.83 -28.93 8.30
N LEU A 307 -6.32 -28.67 7.09
CA LEU A 307 -7.14 -29.62 6.33
C LEU A 307 -6.37 -30.90 6.02
N GLY A 308 -5.10 -30.79 5.59
CA GLY A 308 -4.24 -31.92 5.31
C GLY A 308 -3.95 -32.78 6.54
N LEU A 309 -3.70 -32.15 7.70
CA LEU A 309 -3.46 -32.84 8.97
C LEU A 309 -4.76 -33.49 9.50
N TRP A 310 -5.90 -32.84 9.36
CA TRP A 310 -7.18 -33.41 9.68
C TRP A 310 -7.47 -34.66 8.82
N ALA A 311 -7.25 -34.60 7.52
CA ALA A 311 -7.39 -35.74 6.62
C ALA A 311 -6.41 -36.86 6.97
N GLY A 312 -5.14 -36.53 7.28
CA GLY A 312 -4.15 -37.48 7.73
C GLY A 312 -4.57 -38.22 9.00
N GLN A 313 -5.12 -37.51 9.98
CA GLN A 313 -5.66 -38.13 11.20
C GLN A 313 -6.88 -39.03 10.90
N ARG A 314 -7.73 -38.63 9.95
CA ARG A 314 -8.99 -39.34 9.67
C ARG A 314 -8.82 -40.60 8.81
N PHE A 315 -7.91 -40.57 7.86
CA PHE A 315 -7.75 -41.61 6.83
C PHE A 315 -6.49 -42.48 7.02
N LEU A 316 -5.52 -42.04 7.81
CA LEU A 316 -4.36 -42.84 8.17
C LEU A 316 -4.61 -43.56 9.50
N SER A 317 -3.79 -44.54 9.84
CA SER A 317 -3.92 -45.33 11.09
C SER A 317 -2.60 -45.44 11.84
N GLY A 318 -2.66 -45.77 13.11
CA GLY A 318 -1.51 -45.95 13.97
C GLY A 318 -0.74 -44.66 14.24
N LYS A 319 0.58 -44.74 14.30
CA LYS A 319 1.43 -43.61 14.69
C LYS A 319 1.29 -42.38 13.78
N THR A 320 1.02 -42.58 12.49
CA THR A 320 0.86 -41.45 11.53
C THR A 320 -0.39 -40.62 11.84
N ALA A 321 -1.50 -41.25 12.21
CA ALA A 321 -2.71 -40.57 12.65
C ALA A 321 -2.45 -39.72 13.92
N SER A 322 -1.75 -40.30 14.90
CA SER A 322 -1.40 -39.59 16.14
C SER A 322 -0.47 -38.40 15.90
N TRP A 323 0.53 -38.53 15.03
CA TRP A 323 1.40 -37.41 14.65
C TRP A 323 0.64 -36.32 13.88
N SER A 324 -0.31 -36.69 13.02
CA SER A 324 -1.18 -35.71 12.34
C SER A 324 -2.07 -34.96 13.33
N ALA A 325 -2.61 -35.65 14.36
CA ALA A 325 -3.38 -35.01 15.42
C ALA A 325 -2.53 -34.00 16.22
N LEU A 326 -1.32 -34.41 16.61
CA LEU A 326 -0.40 -33.52 17.33
C LEU A 326 0.01 -32.32 16.46
N GLY A 327 0.34 -32.56 15.19
CA GLY A 327 0.67 -31.50 14.23
C GLY A 327 -0.45 -30.47 14.10
N LEU A 328 -1.71 -30.92 13.99
CA LEU A 328 -2.86 -30.03 13.90
C LEU A 328 -3.02 -29.19 15.18
N ILE A 329 -2.87 -29.79 16.36
CA ILE A 329 -2.94 -29.05 17.64
C ILE A 329 -1.83 -27.97 17.69
N LEU A 330 -0.59 -28.33 17.34
CA LEU A 330 0.53 -27.40 17.35
C LEU A 330 0.34 -26.26 16.35
N LEU A 331 -0.18 -26.57 15.16
CA LEU A 331 -0.45 -25.57 14.12
C LEU A 331 -1.58 -24.62 14.55
N ALA A 332 -2.66 -25.13 15.15
CA ALA A 332 -3.73 -24.32 15.70
C ALA A 332 -3.27 -23.41 16.86
N VAL A 333 -2.36 -23.90 17.72
CA VAL A 333 -1.70 -23.07 18.77
C VAL A 333 -0.89 -21.95 18.13
N PHE A 334 -0.06 -22.26 17.13
CA PHE A 334 0.75 -21.29 16.41
C PHE A 334 -0.13 -20.25 15.71
N GLY A 335 -1.15 -20.68 14.96
CA GLY A 335 -2.08 -19.77 14.28
C GLY A 335 -2.81 -18.84 15.25
N THR A 336 -3.25 -19.35 16.42
CA THR A 336 -3.90 -18.51 17.45
C THR A 336 -2.91 -17.51 18.07
N LEU A 337 -1.66 -17.91 18.34
CA LEU A 337 -0.61 -17.00 18.82
C LEU A 337 -0.32 -15.91 17.79
N PHE A 338 -0.23 -16.28 16.52
CA PHE A 338 0.01 -15.33 15.44
C PHE A 338 -1.18 -14.37 15.26
N SER A 339 -2.41 -14.86 15.40
CA SER A 339 -3.63 -14.02 15.40
C SER A 339 -3.65 -13.04 16.57
N ILE A 340 -3.21 -13.44 17.77
CA ILE A 340 -3.07 -12.53 18.93
C ILE A 340 -2.06 -11.43 18.60
N TYR A 341 -0.93 -11.78 18.00
CA TYR A 341 0.09 -10.81 17.59
C TYR A 341 -0.48 -9.81 16.57
N LEU A 342 -1.14 -10.28 15.51
CA LEU A 342 -1.73 -9.42 14.49
C LEU A 342 -2.82 -8.50 15.06
N THR A 343 -3.74 -9.05 15.88
CA THR A 343 -4.78 -8.23 16.54
C THR A 343 -4.16 -7.21 17.50
N SER A 344 -3.02 -7.52 18.13
CA SER A 344 -2.31 -6.53 18.94
C SER A 344 -1.73 -5.40 18.10
N LEU A 345 -1.23 -5.68 16.88
CA LEU A 345 -0.79 -4.63 15.95
C LEU A 345 -1.95 -3.74 15.50
N GLU A 346 -3.12 -4.33 15.17
CA GLU A 346 -4.32 -3.56 14.85
C GLU A 346 -4.73 -2.61 15.98
N LEU A 347 -4.68 -3.08 17.24
CA LEU A 347 -5.10 -2.29 18.40
C LEU A 347 -4.10 -1.19 18.80
N PHE A 348 -2.79 -1.47 18.74
CA PHE A 348 -1.78 -0.60 19.34
C PHE A 348 -0.90 0.14 18.34
N ALA A 349 -0.62 -0.46 17.16
CA ALA A 349 0.28 0.11 16.17
C ALA A 349 -0.49 0.77 15.02
N ILE A 350 -1.44 0.04 14.40
CA ILE A 350 -2.18 0.51 13.23
C ILE A 350 -3.35 1.40 13.63
N LYS A 351 -3.95 1.11 14.81
CA LYS A 351 -5.16 1.78 15.34
C LYS A 351 -6.38 1.68 14.41
N ALA A 352 -6.42 0.67 13.58
CA ALA A 352 -7.51 0.32 12.66
C ALA A 352 -7.83 -1.16 12.77
N ILE A 353 -9.09 -1.56 12.60
CA ILE A 353 -9.55 -2.92 12.80
C ILE A 353 -10.01 -3.53 11.48
N CYS A 354 -9.52 -4.74 11.18
CA CYS A 354 -9.94 -5.52 10.02
C CYS A 354 -10.94 -6.62 10.42
N LEU A 355 -12.20 -6.50 10.02
CA LEU A 355 -13.23 -7.51 10.34
C LEU A 355 -12.91 -8.89 9.73
N TRP A 356 -12.30 -8.94 8.55
CA TRP A 356 -11.88 -10.19 7.94
C TRP A 356 -10.77 -10.86 8.74
N CYS A 357 -9.81 -10.07 9.25
CA CYS A 357 -8.74 -10.55 10.11
C CYS A 357 -9.28 -11.08 11.44
N LEU A 358 -10.20 -10.35 12.08
CA LEU A 358 -10.89 -10.81 13.28
C LEU A 358 -11.70 -12.09 13.03
N SER A 359 -12.38 -12.21 11.90
CA SER A 359 -13.11 -13.42 11.51
C SER A 359 -12.17 -14.62 11.40
N SER A 360 -11.01 -14.45 10.77
CA SER A 360 -9.98 -15.48 10.69
C SER A 360 -9.45 -15.87 12.08
N ALA A 361 -9.20 -14.89 12.95
CA ALA A 361 -8.75 -15.12 14.33
C ALA A 361 -9.76 -15.94 15.14
N VAL A 362 -11.05 -15.65 15.00
CA VAL A 362 -12.14 -16.42 15.64
C VAL A 362 -12.18 -17.86 15.09
N ILE A 363 -12.08 -18.05 13.78
CA ILE A 363 -12.09 -19.37 13.14
C ILE A 363 -10.92 -20.22 13.66
N THR A 364 -9.71 -19.68 13.67
CA THR A 364 -8.50 -20.39 14.15
C THR A 364 -8.63 -20.75 15.63
N THR A 365 -9.16 -19.83 16.45
CA THR A 365 -9.42 -20.07 17.88
C THR A 365 -10.45 -21.20 18.10
N LEU A 366 -11.53 -21.22 17.33
CA LEU A 366 -12.51 -22.29 17.39
C LEU A 366 -11.91 -23.65 17.00
N ILE A 367 -11.06 -23.67 15.97
CA ILE A 367 -10.31 -24.87 15.58
C ILE A 367 -9.42 -25.35 16.73
N LEU A 368 -8.70 -24.44 17.41
CA LEU A 368 -7.88 -24.78 18.59
C LEU A 368 -8.71 -25.41 19.71
N ILE A 369 -9.84 -24.83 20.06
CA ILE A 369 -10.75 -25.36 21.08
C ILE A 369 -11.25 -26.76 20.68
N LEU A 370 -11.70 -26.94 19.43
CA LEU A 370 -12.19 -28.23 18.93
C LEU A 370 -11.10 -29.30 18.89
N ALA A 371 -9.86 -28.90 18.55
CA ALA A 371 -8.71 -29.80 18.50
C ALA A 371 -8.29 -30.30 19.90
N THR A 372 -8.46 -29.45 20.92
CA THR A 372 -8.01 -29.77 22.29
C THR A 372 -9.13 -30.26 23.21
N LYS A 373 -10.39 -30.06 22.86
CA LYS A 373 -11.59 -30.40 23.67
C LYS A 373 -11.63 -31.86 24.14
N ASN A 374 -11.20 -32.81 23.31
CA ASN A 374 -11.31 -34.25 23.59
C ASN A 374 -10.03 -34.82 24.21
N ILE A 375 -9.05 -33.99 24.54
CA ILE A 375 -7.87 -34.44 25.28
C ILE A 375 -8.32 -34.83 26.70
N PRO A 376 -8.04 -36.05 27.18
CA PRO A 376 -8.52 -36.48 28.52
C PRO A 376 -7.89 -35.62 29.63
N ASP A 377 -8.73 -35.11 30.52
CA ASP A 377 -8.34 -34.29 31.67
C ASP A 377 -7.45 -35.01 32.70
N LYS A 378 -7.46 -36.33 32.65
CA LYS A 378 -6.63 -37.19 33.51
C LYS A 378 -5.91 -38.22 32.63
N ALA A 379 -4.60 -38.17 32.59
CA ALA A 379 -3.84 -39.36 32.21
C ALA A 379 -4.25 -40.48 33.18
N LEU A 380 -5.10 -41.42 32.72
CA LEU A 380 -5.35 -42.65 33.48
C LEU A 380 -3.96 -43.25 33.74
N PRO A 381 -3.63 -43.58 35.02
CA PRO A 381 -2.37 -44.24 35.30
C PRO A 381 -2.22 -45.47 34.39
N VAL A 382 -1.10 -45.60 33.71
CA VAL A 382 -0.80 -46.71 32.78
C VAL A 382 -0.99 -48.08 33.43
N GLU A 383 -1.02 -48.17 34.75
CA GLU A 383 -1.30 -49.37 35.52
C GLU A 383 -2.70 -49.93 35.35
N LEU A 384 -3.76 -49.08 35.12
CA LEU A 384 -5.12 -49.59 34.98
C LEU A 384 -5.38 -50.14 33.56
N ALA A 385 -4.71 -49.63 32.52
CA ALA A 385 -4.84 -50.15 31.18
C ALA A 385 -4.17 -51.53 30.98
N ALA A 386 -3.23 -51.90 31.82
CA ALA A 386 -2.58 -53.21 31.82
C ALA A 386 -3.47 -54.29 32.45
N GLN A 387 -4.45 -53.92 33.31
CA GLN A 387 -5.33 -54.86 34.01
C GLN A 387 -6.59 -55.21 33.25
N THR A 388 -6.94 -54.52 32.16
CA THR A 388 -8.13 -54.84 31.35
C THR A 388 -7.84 -55.76 30.17
N ASN A 389 -6.58 -56.19 29.96
CA ASN A 389 -6.15 -57.10 28.92
C ASN A 389 -5.68 -58.51 29.46
N THR A 390 -6.02 -58.86 30.68
CA THR A 390 -5.97 -60.22 31.21
C THR A 390 -7.41 -60.69 31.47
#